data_c07cdba297229043eb21cd35ce1178f0
#
_entry.id   c07cdba297229043eb21cd35ce1178f0
#
_cell.length_a   1.000
_cell.length_b   1.000
_cell.length_c   1.000
_cell.angle_alpha   90.00
_cell.angle_beta   90.00
_cell.angle_gamma   90.00
#
_symmetry.space_group_name_H-M   'P 1'
#
loop_
_entity.id
_entity.type
_entity.pdbx_description
1 polymer ?
#
loop_
_entity_poly.entity_id
_entity_poly.type
_entity_poly.pdbx_seq_one_letter_code
_entity_poly.pdbx_strand_id
1 'polypeptide(L)'
;MAWVYILRGTQRYYIGATDNLERRTAEHKRGSNHTTHRFGREIELVAAKELPSMTEARKLERALKQKKNPRLAIHLLNSIHRFNH
;
A
#
# COMPACT_ATOMS: atom_id res chain seq x y z
N MET A 1 4.98 -14.86 -3.17
CA MET A 1 3.85 -13.97 -3.47
C MET A 1 4.16 -12.59 -2.95
N ALA A 2 3.48 -11.59 -3.47
CA ALA A 2 3.79 -10.22 -3.13
C ALA A 2 2.49 -9.44 -2.96
N TRP A 3 2.61 -8.24 -2.41
CA TRP A 3 1.46 -7.40 -2.08
C TRP A 3 1.73 -5.97 -2.52
N VAL A 4 0.71 -5.32 -3.04
CA VAL A 4 0.66 -3.87 -3.11
C VAL A 4 -0.32 -3.40 -2.04
N TYR A 5 0.06 -2.38 -1.30
CA TYR A 5 -0.73 -1.91 -0.18
C TYR A 5 -0.74 -0.40 -0.13
N ILE A 6 -1.78 0.15 0.52
CA ILE A 6 -1.91 1.58 0.72
C ILE A 6 -2.14 1.84 2.20
N LEU A 7 -1.29 2.67 2.78
CA LEU A 7 -1.41 3.12 4.16
C LEU A 7 -1.91 4.56 4.18
N ARG A 8 -2.76 4.85 5.13
CA ARG A 8 -3.21 6.21 5.37
C ARG A 8 -2.66 6.69 6.69
N GLY A 9 -1.96 7.83 6.67
CA GLY A 9 -1.55 8.54 7.87
C GLY A 9 -2.43 9.75 8.09
N THR A 10 -2.07 10.58 9.06
CA THR A 10 -2.85 11.77 9.37
C THR A 10 -2.84 12.80 8.27
N GLN A 11 -1.77 12.87 7.48
CA GLN A 11 -1.60 13.89 6.46
C GLN A 11 -1.32 13.34 5.06
N ARG A 12 -0.97 12.08 4.95
CA ARG A 12 -0.52 11.52 3.68
C ARG A 12 -0.96 10.08 3.51
N TYR A 13 -0.93 9.65 2.25
CA TYR A 13 -1.06 8.24 1.88
C TYR A 13 0.30 7.72 1.44
N TYR A 14 0.52 6.44 1.66
CA TYR A 14 1.72 5.75 1.22
C TYR A 14 1.31 4.52 0.43
N ILE A 15 1.89 4.36 -0.78
CA ILE A 15 1.66 3.19 -1.62
C ILE A 15 2.97 2.43 -1.69
N GLY A 16 2.94 1.13 -1.38
CA GLY A 16 4.15 0.33 -1.38
C GLY A 16 3.92 -1.07 -1.90
N ALA A 17 5.01 -1.79 -2.09
CA ALA A 17 4.99 -3.19 -2.46
C ALA A 17 5.89 -3.97 -1.50
N THR A 18 5.50 -5.20 -1.16
CA THR A 18 6.25 -6.03 -0.24
C THR A 18 5.99 -7.51 -0.50
N ASP A 19 6.92 -8.35 -0.11
CA ASP A 19 6.73 -9.79 -0.11
C ASP A 19 6.13 -10.31 1.20
N ASN A 20 6.02 -9.45 2.20
CA ASN A 20 5.45 -9.83 3.50
C ASN A 20 4.65 -8.65 4.07
N LEU A 21 3.35 -8.67 3.86
CA LEU A 21 2.47 -7.58 4.25
C LEU A 21 2.43 -7.38 5.76
N GLU A 22 2.35 -8.46 6.54
CA GLU A 22 2.29 -8.35 7.98
C GLU A 22 3.53 -7.69 8.57
N ARG A 23 4.70 -8.15 8.13
CA ARG A 23 5.97 -7.60 8.60
C ARG A 23 6.08 -6.13 8.23
N ARG A 24 5.74 -5.80 7.00
CA ARG A 24 5.89 -4.43 6.52
C ARG A 24 4.94 -3.46 7.22
N THR A 25 3.69 -3.87 7.44
CA THR A 25 2.75 -3.01 8.18
C THR A 25 3.17 -2.83 9.63
N ALA A 26 3.70 -3.88 10.26
CA ALA A 26 4.22 -3.77 11.60
C ALA A 26 5.41 -2.82 11.69
N GLU A 27 6.31 -2.88 10.71
CA GLU A 27 7.46 -1.96 10.63
C GLU A 27 7.02 -0.51 10.51
N HIS A 28 6.03 -0.25 9.65
CA HIS A 28 5.49 1.09 9.47
C HIS A 28 4.84 1.62 10.74
N LYS A 29 4.06 0.78 11.42
CA LYS A 29 3.38 1.18 12.65
C LYS A 29 4.36 1.49 13.78
N ARG A 30 5.48 0.79 13.82
CA ARG A 30 6.52 1.05 14.83
C ARG A 30 7.37 2.27 14.52
N GLY A 31 7.18 2.87 13.34
CA GLY A 31 7.94 4.05 12.95
C GLY A 31 9.39 3.75 12.58
N SER A 32 9.71 2.48 12.27
CA SER A 32 11.07 2.10 11.88
C SER A 32 11.40 2.48 10.44
N ASN A 33 10.41 2.94 9.68
CA ASN A 33 10.60 3.38 8.31
C ASN A 33 10.55 4.91 8.26
N HIS A 34 11.61 5.52 7.76
CA HIS A 34 11.71 6.99 7.69
C HIS A 34 10.58 7.63 6.90
N THR A 35 10.14 6.98 5.84
CA THR A 35 9.08 7.52 4.99
C THR A 35 7.78 7.69 5.77
N THR A 36 7.40 6.65 6.54
CA THR A 36 6.15 6.69 7.28
C THR A 36 6.25 7.47 8.59
N HIS A 37 7.46 7.71 9.08
CA HIS A 37 7.63 8.55 10.26
C HIS A 37 7.05 9.94 10.06
N ARG A 38 7.03 10.43 8.83
CA ARG A 38 6.48 11.73 8.47
C ARG A 38 4.96 11.74 8.38
N PHE A 39 4.32 10.56 8.43
CA PHE A 39 2.87 10.43 8.26
C PHE A 39 2.08 10.65 9.54
N GLY A 40 2.78 10.80 10.67
CA GLY A 40 2.14 10.91 11.97
C GLY A 40 2.09 9.57 12.67
N ARG A 41 1.45 9.56 13.85
CA ARG A 41 1.41 8.37 14.68
C ARG A 41 0.39 7.34 14.24
N GLU A 42 -0.70 7.79 13.65
CA GLU A 42 -1.78 6.90 13.25
C GLU A 42 -1.60 6.49 11.81
N ILE A 43 -1.32 5.22 11.60
CA ILE A 43 -1.15 4.63 10.28
C ILE A 43 -2.15 3.50 10.16
N GLU A 44 -2.93 3.54 9.10
CA GLU A 44 -3.97 2.55 8.86
C GLU A 44 -3.78 1.92 7.49
N LEU A 45 -3.89 0.60 7.42
CA LEU A 45 -3.92 -0.11 6.15
C LEU A 45 -5.32 0.02 5.55
N VAL A 46 -5.43 0.74 4.45
CA VAL A 46 -6.73 1.00 3.84
C VAL A 46 -7.00 0.16 2.60
N ALA A 47 -5.98 -0.42 2.00
CA ALA A 47 -6.14 -1.30 0.85
C ALA A 47 -4.92 -2.19 0.69
N ALA A 48 -5.13 -3.40 0.17
CA ALA A 48 -4.04 -4.32 -0.15
C ALA A 48 -4.52 -5.30 -1.21
N LYS A 49 -3.60 -5.72 -2.07
CA LYS A 49 -3.87 -6.73 -3.09
C LYS A 49 -2.67 -7.65 -3.22
N GLU A 50 -2.94 -8.95 -3.21
CA GLU A 50 -1.92 -9.96 -3.43
C GLU A 50 -1.66 -10.16 -4.92
N LEU A 51 -0.39 -10.34 -5.28
CA LEU A 51 0.05 -10.53 -6.66
C LEU A 51 1.00 -11.71 -6.73
N PRO A 52 1.14 -12.34 -7.93
CA PRO A 52 1.96 -13.54 -8.06
C PRO A 52 3.45 -13.33 -7.78
N SER A 53 3.96 -12.11 -8.00
CA SER A 53 5.39 -11.84 -7.83
C SER A 53 5.64 -10.39 -7.48
N MET A 54 6.86 -10.12 -6.99
CA MET A 54 7.29 -8.74 -6.72
C MET A 54 7.34 -7.90 -7.98
N THR A 55 7.67 -8.50 -9.12
CA THR A 55 7.68 -7.78 -10.39
C THR A 55 6.31 -7.20 -10.70
N GLU A 56 5.27 -8.02 -10.56
CA GLU A 56 3.90 -7.58 -10.79
C GLU A 56 3.46 -6.55 -9.75
N ALA A 57 3.85 -6.76 -8.49
CA ALA A 57 3.51 -5.84 -7.42
C ALA A 57 4.13 -4.45 -7.68
N ARG A 58 5.38 -4.42 -8.11
CA ARG A 58 6.07 -3.15 -8.41
C ARG A 58 5.45 -2.43 -9.61
N LYS A 59 5.01 -3.18 -10.61
CA LYS A 59 4.32 -2.59 -11.76
C LYS A 59 3.02 -1.91 -11.31
N LEU A 60 2.24 -2.59 -10.50
CA LEU A 60 0.99 -2.03 -9.99
C LEU A 60 1.24 -0.83 -9.07
N GLU A 61 2.23 -0.93 -8.19
CA GLU A 61 2.61 0.18 -7.33
C GLU A 61 2.93 1.43 -8.14
N ARG A 62 3.74 1.25 -9.18
CA ARG A 62 4.14 2.36 -10.05
C ARG A 62 2.93 2.97 -10.75
N ALA A 63 2.04 2.13 -11.26
CA ALA A 63 0.83 2.59 -11.94
C ALA A 63 -0.06 3.39 -10.99
N LEU A 64 -0.22 2.94 -9.76
CA LEU A 64 -1.03 3.64 -8.77
C LEU A 64 -0.41 4.98 -8.38
N LYS A 65 0.91 5.04 -8.24
CA LYS A 65 1.61 6.28 -7.92
C LYS A 65 1.47 7.33 -9.01
N GLN A 66 1.37 6.90 -10.27
CA GLN A 66 1.20 7.82 -11.39
C GLN A 66 -0.15 8.51 -11.40
N LYS A 67 -1.15 7.95 -10.73
CA LYS A 67 -2.48 8.53 -10.68
C LYS A 67 -2.52 9.84 -9.87
N LYS A 68 -1.57 10.06 -8.98
CA LYS A 68 -1.49 11.26 -8.12
C LYS A 68 -2.76 11.53 -7.32
N ASN A 69 -3.60 10.52 -7.16
CA ASN A 69 -4.86 10.62 -6.42
C ASN A 69 -4.99 9.39 -5.53
N PRO A 70 -4.69 9.53 -4.23
CA PRO A 70 -4.74 8.39 -3.32
C PRO A 70 -6.11 7.73 -3.22
N ARG A 71 -7.17 8.53 -3.27
CA ARG A 71 -8.53 7.99 -3.21
C ARG A 71 -8.83 7.11 -4.41
N LEU A 72 -8.41 7.55 -5.60
CA LEU A 72 -8.58 6.77 -6.81
C LEU A 72 -7.78 5.48 -6.73
N ALA A 73 -6.55 5.55 -6.22
CA ALA A 73 -5.70 4.36 -6.07
C ALA A 73 -6.35 3.34 -5.13
N ILE A 74 -6.90 3.78 -4.02
CA ILE A 74 -7.62 2.92 -3.07
C ILE A 74 -8.82 2.27 -3.75
N HIS A 75 -9.60 3.07 -4.46
CA HIS A 75 -10.78 2.58 -5.17
C HIS A 75 -10.42 1.52 -6.22
N LEU A 76 -9.39 1.79 -7.01
CA LEU A 76 -8.96 0.85 -8.05
C LEU A 76 -8.46 -0.46 -7.43
N LEU A 77 -7.70 -0.37 -6.36
CA LEU A 77 -7.17 -1.55 -5.70
C LEU A 77 -8.29 -2.40 -5.10
N ASN A 78 -9.26 -1.77 -4.46
CA ASN A 78 -10.41 -2.47 -3.89
C ASN A 78 -11.32 -3.06 -4.97
N SER A 79 -11.51 -2.38 -6.09
CA SER A 79 -12.31 -2.89 -7.21
C SER A 79 -11.69 -4.14 -7.80
N ILE A 80 -10.36 -4.15 -8.00
CA ILE A 80 -9.66 -5.32 -8.49
C ILE A 80 -9.84 -6.48 -7.51
N HIS A 81 -9.75 -6.20 -6.22
CA HIS A 81 -9.92 -7.22 -5.18
C HIS A 81 -11.32 -7.82 -5.23
N ARG A 82 -12.35 -7.00 -5.47
CA ARG A 82 -13.74 -7.46 -5.55
C ARG A 82 -13.99 -8.42 -6.70
N PHE A 83 -13.29 -8.21 -7.82
CA PHE A 83 -13.46 -9.07 -8.98
C PHE A 83 -12.91 -10.47 -8.79
N ASN A 84 -12.13 -10.70 -7.76
CA ASN A 84 -11.51 -11.99 -7.49
C ASN A 84 -12.33 -12.88 -6.57
N HIS A 85 -13.57 -12.60 -6.42
CA HIS A 85 -14.50 -13.46 -5.67
C HIS A 85 -14.89 -14.68 -6.44
#